data_ad99b6385d2f2e3e79e01f2b98b1476c
#
_entry.id   ad99b6385d2f2e3e79e01f2b98b1476c
#
_cell.length_a   1.000
_cell.length_b   1.000
_cell.length_c   1.000
_cell.angle_alpha   90.00
_cell.angle_beta   90.00
_cell.angle_gamma   90.00
#
_symmetry.space_group_name_H-M   'P 1'
#
loop_
_entity.id
_entity.type
_entity.pdbx_description
1 polymer ?
#
loop_
_entity_poly.entity_id
_entity_poly.type
_entity_poly.pdbx_seq_one_letter_code
_entity_poly.pdbx_strand_id
1 'polypeptide(L)'
;MSTVTTPADRVTTAPSAPHRRRLDWHLRFATLSLIWGFSFLLIKVGTEGYAPFQVTLGRLVFGTAVLAAAMAVRRERLPRGARTWGHLAVAAFLLNALPFSLFAYAELTIPSTLAGICNATSPLWGMALSLVALSEDRPTRVRVAGLGLGFLGVLTVLGAWQGFHGLDATGTALALLASLSYPIGWIYVRRTLAGTGHSHLSMTGAQLLLATVQLAVVTPLFTTLPTRVSVVPLLAIAALGALGTGLAVLLQYGLVAEVGPTTAQMVTYFIPVIATAAGVALLGEALAWSTPVGAVIVLTGAALTQARPKPRKVAQS
;
A
#
# COMPACT_ATOMS: atom_id res chain seq x y z
N MET A 1 71.85 -16.85 -24.14
CA MET A 1 70.38 -16.88 -24.44
C MET A 1 69.73 -17.64 -23.32
N SER A 2 69.22 -16.94 -22.31
CA SER A 2 68.58 -17.52 -21.15
C SER A 2 67.08 -17.25 -21.27
N THR A 3 66.29 -18.31 -21.41
CA THR A 3 64.81 -18.25 -21.47
C THR A 3 64.28 -18.16 -20.06
N VAL A 4 63.63 -17.03 -19.76
CA VAL A 4 62.86 -16.80 -18.53
C VAL A 4 61.48 -17.37 -18.73
N THR A 5 61.16 -18.44 -18.00
CA THR A 5 59.80 -19.01 -17.92
C THR A 5 59.04 -18.31 -16.84
N THR A 6 57.94 -17.61 -17.21
CA THR A 6 56.97 -16.96 -16.31
C THR A 6 56.05 -18.03 -15.68
N PRO A 7 55.82 -18.00 -14.36
CA PRO A 7 54.87 -18.92 -13.73
C PRO A 7 53.42 -18.55 -14.07
N ALA A 8 52.64 -19.54 -14.49
CA ALA A 8 51.21 -19.41 -14.73
C ALA A 8 50.46 -19.10 -13.42
N ASP A 9 49.77 -17.98 -13.38
CA ASP A 9 48.84 -17.60 -12.30
C ASP A 9 47.72 -18.65 -12.15
N ARG A 10 47.74 -19.34 -11.02
CA ARG A 10 46.59 -20.16 -10.60
C ARG A 10 45.46 -19.24 -10.17
N VAL A 11 44.48 -19.09 -11.04
CA VAL A 11 43.18 -18.49 -10.67
C VAL A 11 42.50 -19.44 -9.67
N THR A 12 42.64 -19.14 -8.39
CA THR A 12 41.87 -19.78 -7.33
C THR A 12 40.41 -19.27 -7.43
N THR A 13 39.53 -20.07 -7.99
CA THR A 13 38.07 -19.85 -7.93
C THR A 13 37.64 -19.95 -6.47
N ALA A 14 37.28 -18.81 -5.87
CA ALA A 14 36.69 -18.76 -4.56
C ALA A 14 35.39 -19.57 -4.56
N PRO A 15 35.07 -20.37 -3.49
CA PRO A 15 33.84 -21.12 -3.43
C PRO A 15 32.65 -20.17 -3.44
N SER A 16 31.73 -20.37 -4.38
CA SER A 16 30.48 -19.66 -4.46
C SER A 16 29.72 -19.82 -3.15
N ALA A 17 29.41 -18.70 -2.47
CA ALA A 17 28.60 -18.71 -1.27
C ALA A 17 27.25 -19.44 -1.53
N PRO A 18 26.72 -20.20 -0.55
CA PRO A 18 25.51 -20.97 -0.76
C PRO A 18 24.37 -20.02 -1.15
N HIS A 19 23.80 -20.26 -2.32
CA HIS A 19 22.57 -19.60 -2.77
C HIS A 19 21.49 -19.88 -1.73
N ARG A 20 21.28 -18.94 -0.76
CA ARG A 20 20.04 -18.89 -0.01
C ARG A 20 18.94 -18.83 -1.07
N ARG A 21 18.06 -19.84 -1.12
CA ARG A 21 16.86 -19.84 -1.96
C ARG A 21 16.09 -18.55 -1.66
N ARG A 22 16.30 -17.52 -2.45
CA ARG A 22 15.47 -16.32 -2.42
C ARG A 22 14.11 -16.76 -2.94
N LEU A 23 13.06 -16.49 -2.19
CA LEU A 23 11.70 -16.62 -2.69
C LEU A 23 11.64 -15.87 -4.02
N ASP A 24 11.21 -16.58 -5.07
CA ASP A 24 11.05 -15.97 -6.40
C ASP A 24 10.19 -14.72 -6.28
N TRP A 25 10.57 -13.65 -6.96
CA TRP A 25 9.84 -12.40 -6.91
C TRP A 25 8.37 -12.55 -7.34
N HIS A 26 8.06 -13.51 -8.23
CA HIS A 26 6.68 -13.81 -8.60
C HIS A 26 5.86 -14.32 -7.41
N LEU A 27 6.45 -15.20 -6.59
CA LEU A 27 5.78 -15.69 -5.39
C LEU A 27 5.57 -14.58 -4.36
N ARG A 28 6.55 -13.69 -4.18
CA ARG A 28 6.40 -12.51 -3.32
C ARG A 28 5.32 -11.57 -3.84
N PHE A 29 5.30 -11.34 -5.15
CA PHE A 29 4.31 -10.50 -5.82
C PHE A 29 2.89 -11.07 -5.62
N ALA A 30 2.69 -12.36 -5.91
CA ALA A 30 1.41 -13.03 -5.74
C ALA A 30 0.96 -13.02 -4.28
N THR A 31 1.86 -13.37 -3.35
CA THR A 31 1.55 -13.37 -1.92
C THR A 31 1.17 -11.97 -1.42
N LEU A 32 1.90 -10.94 -1.81
CA LEU A 32 1.60 -9.57 -1.43
C LEU A 32 0.27 -9.08 -2.01
N SER A 33 -0.03 -9.43 -3.27
CA SER A 33 -1.31 -9.12 -3.92
C SER A 33 -2.48 -9.75 -3.17
N LEU A 34 -2.35 -11.04 -2.81
CA LEU A 34 -3.36 -11.75 -2.02
C LEU A 34 -3.54 -11.10 -0.65
N ILE A 35 -2.46 -10.89 0.09
CA ILE A 35 -2.51 -10.29 1.44
C ILE A 35 -3.22 -8.93 1.40
N TRP A 36 -2.86 -8.04 0.48
CA TRP A 36 -3.47 -6.73 0.41
C TRP A 36 -4.90 -6.78 -0.14
N GLY A 37 -5.20 -7.66 -1.08
CA GLY A 37 -6.56 -7.85 -1.58
C GLY A 37 -7.52 -8.34 -0.50
N PHE A 38 -7.09 -9.30 0.33
CA PHE A 38 -7.87 -9.78 1.46
C PHE A 38 -7.96 -8.79 2.63
N SER A 39 -7.15 -7.73 2.65
CA SER A 39 -7.15 -6.75 3.76
C SER A 39 -8.51 -6.08 3.93
N PHE A 40 -9.23 -5.77 2.86
CA PHE A 40 -10.56 -5.17 2.92
C PHE A 40 -11.59 -6.12 3.52
N LEU A 41 -11.58 -7.39 3.14
CA LEU A 41 -12.40 -8.42 3.80
C LEU A 41 -12.10 -8.50 5.31
N LEU A 42 -10.83 -8.49 5.68
CA LEU A 42 -10.44 -8.55 7.10
C LEU A 42 -10.84 -7.30 7.88
N ILE A 43 -10.84 -6.11 7.25
CA ILE A 43 -11.39 -4.89 7.85
C ILE A 43 -12.88 -5.07 8.09
N LYS A 44 -13.64 -5.51 7.08
CA LYS A 44 -15.10 -5.73 7.18
C LYS A 44 -15.43 -6.66 8.33
N VAL A 45 -14.80 -7.83 8.39
CA VAL A 45 -14.99 -8.80 9.48
C VAL A 45 -14.57 -8.20 10.83
N GLY A 46 -13.48 -7.44 10.88
CA GLY A 46 -13.03 -6.75 12.10
C GLY A 46 -14.07 -5.79 12.65
N THR A 47 -14.74 -5.03 11.78
CA THR A 47 -15.76 -4.04 12.15
C THR A 47 -17.09 -4.65 12.62
N GLU A 48 -17.32 -5.95 12.42
CA GLU A 48 -18.48 -6.66 12.99
C GLU A 48 -18.42 -6.79 14.52
N GLY A 49 -17.22 -6.74 15.10
CA GLY A 49 -17.05 -6.91 16.55
C GLY A 49 -16.35 -5.77 17.26
N TYR A 50 -15.71 -4.85 16.52
CA TYR A 50 -14.92 -3.77 17.08
C TYR A 50 -15.15 -2.45 16.35
N ALA A 51 -15.10 -1.35 17.09
CA ALA A 51 -15.20 -0.02 16.50
C ALA A 51 -14.03 0.26 15.53
N PRO A 52 -14.21 1.09 14.48
CA PRO A 52 -13.20 1.34 13.46
C PRO A 52 -11.82 1.74 13.98
N PHE A 53 -11.75 2.62 15.00
CA PHE A 53 -10.48 2.96 15.64
C PHE A 53 -9.84 1.79 16.37
N GLN A 54 -10.63 0.88 16.96
CA GLN A 54 -10.11 -0.34 17.60
C GLN A 54 -9.55 -1.31 16.56
N VAL A 55 -10.24 -1.49 15.42
CA VAL A 55 -9.75 -2.27 14.27
C VAL A 55 -8.41 -1.71 13.79
N THR A 56 -8.35 -0.38 13.59
CA THR A 56 -7.12 0.29 13.11
C THR A 56 -6.00 0.20 14.13
N LEU A 57 -6.28 0.42 15.41
CA LEU A 57 -5.28 0.29 16.48
C LEU A 57 -4.76 -1.14 16.56
N GLY A 58 -5.64 -2.15 16.58
CA GLY A 58 -5.24 -3.56 16.59
C GLY A 58 -4.38 -3.93 15.39
N ARG A 59 -4.79 -3.50 14.18
CA ARG A 59 -3.98 -3.64 12.96
C ARG A 59 -2.57 -3.08 13.13
N LEU A 60 -2.45 -1.86 13.66
CA LEU A 60 -1.17 -1.20 13.87
C LEU A 60 -0.33 -1.87 14.96
N VAL A 61 -0.94 -2.32 16.06
CA VAL A 61 -0.25 -3.05 17.14
C VAL A 61 0.37 -4.34 16.61
N PHE A 62 -0.42 -5.19 15.94
CA PHE A 62 0.10 -6.45 15.38
C PHE A 62 1.12 -6.21 14.27
N GLY A 63 0.91 -5.22 13.41
CA GLY A 63 1.86 -4.85 12.36
C GLY A 63 3.18 -4.33 12.92
N THR A 64 3.12 -3.46 13.92
CA THR A 64 4.30 -2.94 14.64
C THR A 64 5.06 -4.05 15.35
N ALA A 65 4.36 -4.99 15.98
CA ALA A 65 5.00 -6.14 16.63
C ALA A 65 5.81 -6.99 15.64
N VAL A 66 5.27 -7.26 14.45
CA VAL A 66 5.99 -7.99 13.39
C VAL A 66 7.22 -7.23 12.93
N LEU A 67 7.12 -5.91 12.68
CA LEU A 67 8.28 -5.11 12.27
C LEU A 67 9.31 -4.97 13.39
N ALA A 68 8.88 -4.81 14.64
CA ALA A 68 9.78 -4.79 15.80
C ALA A 68 10.55 -6.10 15.93
N ALA A 69 9.88 -7.25 15.77
CA ALA A 69 10.53 -8.56 15.74
C ALA A 69 11.55 -8.67 14.57
N ALA A 70 11.18 -8.22 13.37
CA ALA A 70 12.08 -8.21 12.22
C ALA A 70 13.31 -7.30 12.46
N MET A 71 13.12 -6.13 13.07
CA MET A 71 14.20 -5.22 13.44
C MET A 71 15.12 -5.85 14.48
N ALA A 72 14.56 -6.51 15.51
CA ALA A 72 15.33 -7.20 16.54
C ALA A 72 16.20 -8.32 15.93
N VAL A 73 15.63 -9.17 15.08
CA VAL A 73 16.36 -10.25 14.38
C VAL A 73 17.46 -9.70 13.48
N ARG A 74 17.23 -8.59 12.78
CA ARG A 74 18.21 -7.95 11.92
C ARG A 74 19.15 -6.99 12.64
N ARG A 75 18.97 -6.82 13.95
CA ARG A 75 19.72 -5.86 14.81
C ARG A 75 19.68 -4.43 14.28
N GLU A 76 18.60 -4.06 13.65
CA GLU A 76 18.35 -2.71 13.14
C GLU A 76 17.99 -1.77 14.30
N ARG A 77 18.46 -0.54 14.22
CA ARG A 77 18.16 0.48 15.22
C ARG A 77 17.13 1.47 14.70
N LEU A 78 16.33 2.03 15.59
CA LEU A 78 15.41 3.12 15.26
C LEU A 78 16.19 4.35 14.77
N PRO A 79 15.59 5.17 13.90
CA PRO A 79 16.24 6.37 13.38
C PRO A 79 16.52 7.37 14.50
N ARG A 80 17.53 8.21 14.31
CA ARG A 80 17.96 9.23 15.26
C ARG A 80 17.55 10.62 14.77
N GLY A 81 17.40 11.56 15.74
CA GLY A 81 17.14 12.96 15.46
C GLY A 81 15.66 13.34 15.57
N ALA A 82 15.35 14.35 16.40
CA ALA A 82 13.99 14.83 16.66
C ALA A 82 13.27 15.29 15.37
N ARG A 83 13.99 15.93 14.45
CA ARG A 83 13.44 16.34 13.15
C ARG A 83 12.96 15.17 12.32
N THR A 84 13.74 14.07 12.26
CA THR A 84 13.35 12.83 11.57
C THR A 84 12.08 12.23 12.19
N TRP A 85 12.00 12.18 13.52
CA TRP A 85 10.83 11.70 14.22
C TRP A 85 9.59 12.57 13.98
N GLY A 86 9.74 13.90 13.93
CA GLY A 86 8.65 14.81 13.58
C GLY A 86 8.11 14.56 12.16
N HIS A 87 9.00 14.38 11.18
CA HIS A 87 8.58 14.04 9.82
C HIS A 87 7.98 12.63 9.73
N LEU A 88 8.49 11.66 10.49
CA LEU A 88 7.91 10.33 10.56
C LEU A 88 6.53 10.33 11.21
N ALA A 89 6.26 11.20 12.18
CA ALA A 89 4.93 11.32 12.78
C ALA A 89 3.88 11.81 11.76
N VAL A 90 4.24 12.78 10.92
CA VAL A 90 3.37 13.23 9.83
C VAL A 90 3.19 12.12 8.77
N ALA A 91 4.25 11.42 8.42
CA ALA A 91 4.18 10.28 7.50
C ALA A 91 3.32 9.14 8.07
N ALA A 92 3.45 8.83 9.36
CA ALA A 92 2.65 7.85 10.08
C ALA A 92 1.15 8.19 10.04
N PHE A 93 0.82 9.47 10.23
CA PHE A 93 -0.56 9.95 10.11
C PHE A 93 -1.09 9.75 8.68
N LEU A 94 -0.39 10.30 7.68
CA LEU A 94 -0.86 10.33 6.29
C LEU A 94 -0.88 8.96 5.60
N LEU A 95 0.03 8.06 5.95
CA LEU A 95 0.18 6.77 5.27
C LEU A 95 -0.42 5.58 6.05
N ASN A 96 -0.70 5.76 7.35
CA ASN A 96 -1.18 4.66 8.18
C ASN A 96 -2.40 5.05 9.04
N ALA A 97 -2.27 5.96 10.00
CA ALA A 97 -3.34 6.25 10.96
C ALA A 97 -4.61 6.76 10.28
N LEU A 98 -4.49 7.79 9.42
CA LEU A 98 -5.62 8.39 8.72
C LEU A 98 -6.27 7.41 7.71
N PRO A 99 -5.56 6.89 6.69
CA PRO A 99 -6.20 6.08 5.66
C PRO A 99 -6.76 4.76 6.23
N PHE A 100 -6.09 4.11 7.17
CA PHE A 100 -6.58 2.87 7.76
C PHE A 100 -7.87 3.10 8.56
N SER A 101 -7.96 4.22 9.31
CA SER A 101 -9.18 4.59 10.03
C SER A 101 -10.30 4.93 9.07
N LEU A 102 -10.02 5.71 8.03
CA LEU A 102 -11.02 6.09 7.04
C LEU A 102 -11.60 4.88 6.31
N PHE A 103 -10.77 3.89 5.92
CA PHE A 103 -11.27 2.64 5.35
C PHE A 103 -12.11 1.84 6.35
N ALA A 104 -11.69 1.75 7.61
CA ALA A 104 -12.47 1.04 8.63
C ALA A 104 -13.83 1.72 8.89
N TYR A 105 -13.89 3.05 8.86
CA TYR A 105 -15.18 3.78 8.94
C TYR A 105 -16.01 3.63 7.66
N ALA A 106 -15.37 3.70 6.49
CA ALA A 106 -16.04 3.52 5.21
C ALA A 106 -16.76 2.17 5.13
N GLU A 107 -16.07 1.11 5.53
CA GLU A 107 -16.61 -0.26 5.46
C GLU A 107 -17.72 -0.56 6.47
N LEU A 108 -18.09 0.38 7.35
CA LEU A 108 -19.33 0.26 8.10
C LEU A 108 -20.57 0.32 7.19
N THR A 109 -20.49 1.09 6.10
CA THR A 109 -21.63 1.40 5.23
C THR A 109 -21.45 0.97 3.79
N ILE A 110 -20.21 0.77 3.32
CA ILE A 110 -19.94 0.27 1.98
C ILE A 110 -19.38 -1.16 1.99
N PRO A 111 -19.54 -1.93 0.88
CA PRO A 111 -18.93 -3.24 0.72
C PRO A 111 -17.41 -3.18 0.67
N SER A 112 -16.72 -4.25 1.09
CA SER A 112 -15.28 -4.40 1.01
C SER A 112 -14.76 -4.33 -0.44
N THR A 113 -15.57 -4.84 -1.38
CA THR A 113 -15.35 -4.71 -2.83
C THR A 113 -15.20 -3.25 -3.25
N LEU A 114 -16.13 -2.37 -2.85
CA LEU A 114 -16.08 -0.94 -3.21
C LEU A 114 -14.89 -0.24 -2.55
N ALA A 115 -14.59 -0.56 -1.29
CA ALA A 115 -13.41 -0.02 -0.59
C ALA A 115 -12.10 -0.38 -1.33
N GLY A 116 -11.95 -1.63 -1.78
CA GLY A 116 -10.82 -2.08 -2.58
C GLY A 116 -10.68 -1.36 -3.93
N ILE A 117 -11.81 -1.09 -4.61
CA ILE A 117 -11.82 -0.32 -5.87
C ILE A 117 -11.47 1.15 -5.61
N CYS A 118 -12.03 1.77 -4.55
CA CYS A 118 -11.65 3.13 -4.15
C CYS A 118 -10.15 3.23 -3.85
N ASN A 119 -9.55 2.23 -3.21
CA ASN A 119 -8.11 2.19 -2.97
C ASN A 119 -7.28 2.20 -4.26
N ALA A 120 -7.75 1.56 -5.32
CA ALA A 120 -7.09 1.53 -6.63
C ALA A 120 -7.09 2.90 -7.34
N THR A 121 -7.83 3.90 -6.84
CA THR A 121 -7.77 5.27 -7.34
C THR A 121 -6.54 6.05 -6.86
N SER A 122 -5.77 5.54 -5.89
CA SER A 122 -4.59 6.23 -5.33
C SER A 122 -3.59 6.71 -6.40
N PRO A 123 -3.25 5.94 -7.46
CA PRO A 123 -2.40 6.43 -8.55
C PRO A 123 -3.02 7.59 -9.34
N LEU A 124 -4.35 7.63 -9.47
CA LEU A 124 -5.06 8.72 -10.15
C LEU A 124 -4.91 10.02 -9.37
N TRP A 125 -5.11 9.96 -8.05
CA TRP A 125 -4.87 11.09 -7.14
C TRP A 125 -3.42 11.54 -7.17
N GLY A 126 -2.47 10.60 -7.20
CA GLY A 126 -1.04 10.89 -7.31
C GLY A 126 -0.73 11.65 -8.61
N MET A 127 -1.33 11.25 -9.72
CA MET A 127 -1.19 11.94 -11.00
C MET A 127 -1.83 13.32 -10.94
N ALA A 128 -3.07 13.46 -10.44
CA ALA A 128 -3.76 14.75 -10.32
C ALA A 128 -2.94 15.73 -9.46
N LEU A 129 -2.42 15.28 -8.32
CA LEU A 129 -1.55 16.10 -7.48
C LEU A 129 -0.24 16.48 -8.18
N SER A 130 0.33 15.62 -9.01
CA SER A 130 1.56 15.93 -9.74
C SER A 130 1.36 17.05 -10.76
N LEU A 131 0.17 17.18 -11.36
CA LEU A 131 -0.18 18.26 -12.27
C LEU A 131 -0.15 19.64 -11.60
N VAL A 132 -0.50 19.67 -10.30
CA VAL A 132 -0.61 20.93 -9.54
C VAL A 132 0.68 21.21 -8.76
N ALA A 133 1.34 20.19 -8.22
CA ALA A 133 2.44 20.33 -7.27
C ALA A 133 3.84 20.24 -7.87
N LEU A 134 4.00 19.68 -9.08
CA LEU A 134 5.29 19.43 -9.72
C LEU A 134 5.31 20.10 -11.11
N SER A 135 5.77 21.35 -11.16
CA SER A 135 5.87 22.13 -12.41
C SER A 135 6.97 21.63 -13.38
N GLU A 136 7.86 20.73 -12.95
CA GLU A 136 9.03 20.32 -13.73
C GLU A 136 8.76 19.20 -14.75
N ASP A 137 7.77 18.33 -14.51
CA ASP A 137 7.43 17.22 -15.42
C ASP A 137 6.06 17.47 -16.07
N ARG A 138 6.06 18.05 -17.28
CA ARG A 138 4.81 18.12 -18.07
C ARG A 138 4.28 16.71 -18.33
N PRO A 139 3.05 16.38 -17.89
CA PRO A 139 2.50 15.07 -18.08
C PRO A 139 2.32 14.77 -19.56
N THR A 140 2.60 13.54 -19.95
CA THR A 140 2.35 13.10 -21.34
C THR A 140 0.83 13.03 -21.59
N ARG A 141 0.43 13.19 -22.87
CA ARG A 141 -0.98 13.05 -23.27
C ARG A 141 -1.58 11.71 -22.82
N VAL A 142 -0.78 10.63 -22.83
CA VAL A 142 -1.18 9.30 -22.35
C VAL A 142 -1.50 9.30 -20.86
N ARG A 143 -0.71 9.98 -20.04
CA ARG A 143 -0.96 10.09 -18.59
C ARG A 143 -2.23 10.90 -18.29
N VAL A 144 -2.45 11.99 -19.02
CA VAL A 144 -3.68 12.81 -18.88
C VAL A 144 -4.91 12.03 -19.33
N ALA A 145 -4.82 11.31 -20.46
CA ALA A 145 -5.91 10.44 -20.91
C ALA A 145 -6.19 9.31 -19.89
N GLY A 146 -5.13 8.72 -19.31
CA GLY A 146 -5.25 7.73 -18.23
C GLY A 146 -5.96 8.28 -16.99
N LEU A 147 -5.66 9.52 -16.61
CA LEU A 147 -6.34 10.19 -15.50
C LEU A 147 -7.84 10.35 -15.79
N GLY A 148 -8.21 10.89 -16.96
CA GLY A 148 -9.61 11.03 -17.37
C GLY A 148 -10.35 9.69 -17.42
N LEU A 149 -9.73 8.67 -18.04
CA LEU A 149 -10.29 7.32 -18.11
C LEU A 149 -10.49 6.72 -16.70
N GLY A 150 -9.53 6.88 -15.80
CA GLY A 150 -9.63 6.38 -14.43
C GLY A 150 -10.79 7.01 -13.67
N PHE A 151 -10.99 8.32 -13.77
CA PHE A 151 -12.14 9.00 -13.16
C PHE A 151 -13.47 8.58 -13.79
N LEU A 152 -13.54 8.36 -15.11
CA LEU A 152 -14.71 7.78 -15.75
C LEU A 152 -15.02 6.37 -15.18
N GLY A 153 -13.99 5.58 -14.94
CA GLY A 153 -14.14 4.29 -14.26
C GLY A 153 -14.71 4.40 -12.84
N VAL A 154 -14.28 5.38 -12.06
CA VAL A 154 -14.87 5.67 -10.74
C VAL A 154 -16.36 6.01 -10.87
N LEU A 155 -16.72 6.92 -11.77
CA LEU A 155 -18.12 7.25 -12.02
C LEU A 155 -18.94 6.03 -12.46
N THR A 156 -18.32 5.11 -13.22
CA THR A 156 -18.93 3.85 -13.64
C THR A 156 -19.19 2.94 -12.44
N VAL A 157 -18.22 2.74 -11.56
CA VAL A 157 -18.38 1.96 -10.31
C VAL A 157 -19.50 2.53 -9.44
N LEU A 158 -19.53 3.85 -9.32
CA LEU A 158 -20.52 4.56 -8.49
C LEU A 158 -21.91 4.66 -9.12
N GLY A 159 -22.11 4.15 -10.34
CA GLY A 159 -23.41 4.19 -11.01
C GLY A 159 -23.93 5.61 -11.22
N ALA A 160 -23.04 6.54 -11.64
CA ALA A 160 -23.37 7.97 -11.75
C ALA A 160 -24.61 8.23 -12.64
N TRP A 161 -24.85 7.41 -13.69
CA TRP A 161 -26.03 7.50 -14.54
C TRP A 161 -27.35 7.03 -13.86
N GLN A 162 -27.26 6.36 -12.72
CA GLN A 162 -28.40 5.92 -11.91
C GLN A 162 -28.69 6.90 -10.75
N GLY A 163 -28.01 8.06 -10.70
CA GLY A 163 -28.16 9.05 -9.66
C GLY A 163 -27.58 8.64 -8.31
N PHE A 164 -26.55 7.76 -8.32
CA PHE A 164 -25.88 7.24 -7.12
C PHE A 164 -26.80 6.47 -6.15
N HIS A 165 -27.95 5.96 -6.64
CA HIS A 165 -28.89 5.20 -5.83
C HIS A 165 -28.25 3.93 -5.26
N GLY A 166 -28.49 3.68 -3.96
CA GLY A 166 -28.02 2.49 -3.26
C GLY A 166 -26.56 2.56 -2.77
N LEU A 167 -25.87 3.68 -2.97
CA LEU A 167 -24.52 3.91 -2.44
C LEU A 167 -24.58 4.83 -1.21
N ASP A 168 -23.85 4.46 -0.17
CA ASP A 168 -23.60 5.38 0.93
C ASP A 168 -22.54 6.41 0.52
N ALA A 169 -22.96 7.66 0.39
CA ALA A 169 -22.09 8.76 -0.04
C ALA A 169 -20.98 9.02 0.99
N THR A 170 -21.27 8.87 2.28
CA THR A 170 -20.31 9.13 3.35
C THR A 170 -19.21 8.08 3.34
N GLY A 171 -19.56 6.78 3.34
CA GLY A 171 -18.58 5.69 3.28
C GLY A 171 -17.73 5.77 2.01
N THR A 172 -18.37 6.06 0.86
CA THR A 172 -17.62 6.24 -0.42
C THR A 172 -16.66 7.41 -0.35
N ALA A 173 -17.07 8.57 0.19
CA ALA A 173 -16.21 9.73 0.35
C ALA A 173 -15.03 9.45 1.29
N LEU A 174 -15.27 8.74 2.40
CA LEU A 174 -14.20 8.32 3.33
C LEU A 174 -13.19 7.40 2.64
N ALA A 175 -13.63 6.43 1.85
CA ALA A 175 -12.74 5.53 1.10
C ALA A 175 -11.91 6.27 0.04
N LEU A 176 -12.51 7.24 -0.68
CA LEU A 176 -11.79 8.07 -1.65
C LEU A 176 -10.79 9.02 -0.95
N LEU A 177 -11.15 9.58 0.21
CA LEU A 177 -10.24 10.41 1.02
C LEU A 177 -9.07 9.59 1.57
N ALA A 178 -9.31 8.35 2.00
CA ALA A 178 -8.26 7.42 2.38
C ALA A 178 -7.28 7.19 1.23
N SER A 179 -7.79 6.97 0.02
CA SER A 179 -7.00 6.76 -1.19
C SER A 179 -6.19 7.99 -1.60
N LEU A 180 -6.72 9.18 -1.40
CA LEU A 180 -6.04 10.46 -1.62
C LEU A 180 -4.91 10.69 -0.62
N SER A 181 -5.06 10.22 0.62
CA SER A 181 -4.05 10.39 1.67
C SER A 181 -2.69 9.76 1.31
N TYR A 182 -2.70 8.61 0.64
CA TYR A 182 -1.47 7.90 0.26
C TYR A 182 -0.53 8.72 -0.63
N PRO A 183 -0.94 9.26 -1.78
CA PRO A 183 -0.03 10.04 -2.61
C PRO A 183 0.43 11.33 -1.93
N ILE A 184 -0.39 11.97 -1.10
CA ILE A 184 0.03 13.12 -0.29
C ILE A 184 1.16 12.69 0.66
N GLY A 185 0.98 11.58 1.38
CA GLY A 185 1.98 11.03 2.28
C GLY A 185 3.28 10.67 1.57
N TRP A 186 3.20 10.02 0.40
CA TRP A 186 4.39 9.67 -0.38
C TRP A 186 5.15 10.88 -0.93
N ILE A 187 4.45 11.92 -1.37
CA ILE A 187 5.06 13.20 -1.78
C ILE A 187 5.76 13.83 -0.57
N TYR A 188 5.12 13.83 0.59
CA TYR A 188 5.71 14.35 1.82
C TYR A 188 6.99 13.59 2.22
N VAL A 189 6.95 12.25 2.27
CA VAL A 189 8.10 11.40 2.58
C VAL A 189 9.24 11.66 1.61
N ARG A 190 8.96 11.74 0.31
CA ARG A 190 9.97 12.01 -0.71
C ARG A 190 10.67 13.36 -0.52
N ARG A 191 9.93 14.38 -0.07
CA ARG A 191 10.48 15.73 0.13
C ARG A 191 11.25 15.89 1.45
N THR A 192 10.89 15.12 2.48
CA THR A 192 11.39 15.38 3.85
C THR A 192 12.29 14.29 4.41
N LEU A 193 12.13 13.06 3.96
CA LEU A 193 12.79 11.87 4.50
C LEU A 193 13.73 11.18 3.51
N ALA A 194 13.78 11.62 2.25
CA ALA A 194 14.74 11.11 1.28
C ALA A 194 16.17 11.51 1.69
N GLY A 195 17.12 10.57 1.53
CA GLY A 195 18.55 10.84 1.79
C GLY A 195 18.95 10.89 3.28
N THR A 196 18.07 10.50 4.20
CA THR A 196 18.40 10.48 5.66
C THR A 196 19.41 9.41 6.06
N GLY A 197 19.81 8.50 5.16
CA GLY A 197 20.80 7.45 5.42
C GLY A 197 20.31 6.29 6.32
N HIS A 198 19.04 6.33 6.73
CA HIS A 198 18.44 5.24 7.52
C HIS A 198 17.92 4.12 6.62
N SER A 199 17.93 2.87 7.14
CA SER A 199 17.36 1.75 6.41
C SER A 199 15.83 1.89 6.27
N HIS A 200 15.27 1.33 5.19
CA HIS A 200 13.81 1.31 5.01
C HIS A 200 13.07 0.61 6.15
N LEU A 201 13.63 -0.48 6.69
CA LEU A 201 13.04 -1.21 7.82
C LEU A 201 12.99 -0.33 9.08
N SER A 202 14.09 0.37 9.39
CA SER A 202 14.18 1.32 10.50
C SER A 202 13.14 2.44 10.37
N MET A 203 13.04 3.07 9.19
CA MET A 203 12.11 4.16 8.95
C MET A 203 10.65 3.70 9.04
N THR A 204 10.31 2.57 8.42
CA THR A 204 8.93 2.09 8.44
C THR A 204 8.54 1.51 9.79
N GLY A 205 9.47 0.85 10.50
CA GLY A 205 9.24 0.41 11.88
C GLY A 205 8.92 1.59 12.81
N ALA A 206 9.70 2.67 12.72
CA ALA A 206 9.43 3.90 13.48
C ALA A 206 8.11 4.57 13.06
N GLN A 207 7.82 4.60 11.76
CA GLN A 207 6.55 5.14 11.24
C GLN A 207 5.35 4.36 11.76
N LEU A 208 5.39 3.01 11.74
CA LEU A 208 4.31 2.18 12.26
C LEU A 208 4.15 2.32 13.78
N LEU A 209 5.25 2.41 14.50
CA LEU A 209 5.23 2.67 15.95
C LEU A 209 4.54 4.01 16.26
N LEU A 210 4.89 5.07 15.54
CA LEU A 210 4.24 6.39 15.70
C LEU A 210 2.76 6.35 15.35
N ALA A 211 2.36 5.66 14.28
CA ALA A 211 0.95 5.47 13.94
C ALA A 211 0.21 4.70 15.06
N THR A 212 0.84 3.68 15.64
CA THR A 212 0.29 2.94 16.79
C THR A 212 0.08 3.85 17.99
N VAL A 213 1.07 4.69 18.32
CA VAL A 213 0.95 5.66 19.41
C VAL A 213 -0.17 6.68 19.13
N GLN A 214 -0.26 7.21 17.91
CA GLN A 214 -1.34 8.13 17.53
C GLN A 214 -2.71 7.51 17.75
N LEU A 215 -2.92 6.28 17.27
CA LEU A 215 -4.18 5.58 17.46
C LEU A 215 -4.42 5.13 18.91
N ALA A 216 -3.37 4.80 19.68
CA ALA A 216 -3.51 4.49 21.09
C ALA A 216 -4.00 5.71 21.91
N VAL A 217 -3.63 6.92 21.50
CA VAL A 217 -4.13 8.17 22.11
C VAL A 217 -5.55 8.49 21.62
N VAL A 218 -5.82 8.34 20.33
CA VAL A 218 -7.11 8.75 19.74
C VAL A 218 -8.23 7.75 20.09
N THR A 219 -7.95 6.45 20.06
CA THR A 219 -8.98 5.41 20.24
C THR A 219 -9.80 5.57 21.51
N PRO A 220 -9.21 5.76 22.71
CA PRO A 220 -10.01 5.90 23.95
C PRO A 220 -10.83 7.19 24.03
N LEU A 221 -10.53 8.20 23.20
CA LEU A 221 -11.29 9.44 23.15
C LEU A 221 -12.62 9.30 22.40
N PHE A 222 -12.68 8.32 21.47
CA PHE A 222 -13.83 8.15 20.56
C PHE A 222 -14.50 6.77 20.69
N THR A 223 -13.94 5.85 21.46
CA THR A 223 -14.49 4.50 21.61
C THR A 223 -14.38 4.03 23.06
N THR A 224 -15.40 3.32 23.51
CA THR A 224 -15.37 2.60 24.81
C THR A 224 -14.67 1.25 24.64
N LEU A 225 -14.14 0.70 25.73
CA LEU A 225 -13.59 -0.66 25.70
C LEU A 225 -14.68 -1.67 25.32
N PRO A 226 -14.37 -2.68 24.53
CA PRO A 226 -15.33 -3.71 24.15
C PRO A 226 -15.77 -4.48 25.39
N THR A 227 -17.09 -4.63 25.57
CA THR A 227 -17.66 -5.34 26.70
C THR A 227 -17.56 -6.86 26.57
N ARG A 228 -17.34 -7.34 25.34
CA ARG A 228 -17.15 -8.76 25.02
C ARG A 228 -16.04 -8.92 23.98
N VAL A 229 -15.29 -10.00 24.09
CA VAL A 229 -14.26 -10.35 23.11
C VAL A 229 -14.92 -11.17 21.98
N SER A 230 -14.99 -10.59 20.80
CA SER A 230 -15.44 -11.28 19.58
C SER A 230 -14.24 -11.94 18.92
N VAL A 231 -14.13 -13.28 19.01
CA VAL A 231 -12.92 -14.01 18.62
C VAL A 231 -12.65 -13.91 17.10
N VAL A 232 -13.65 -14.11 16.24
CA VAL A 232 -13.46 -14.05 14.79
C VAL A 232 -13.01 -12.66 14.32
N PRO A 233 -13.68 -11.55 14.70
CA PRO A 233 -13.18 -10.21 14.42
C PRO A 233 -11.78 -9.92 14.98
N LEU A 234 -11.45 -10.43 16.17
CA LEU A 234 -10.09 -10.25 16.74
C LEU A 234 -9.03 -10.96 15.91
N LEU A 235 -9.30 -12.20 15.48
CA LEU A 235 -8.40 -12.95 14.60
C LEU A 235 -8.25 -12.26 13.23
N ALA A 236 -9.32 -11.69 12.69
CA ALA A 236 -9.26 -10.91 11.47
C ALA A 236 -8.37 -9.67 11.63
N ILE A 237 -8.49 -8.94 12.75
CA ILE A 237 -7.63 -7.79 13.08
C ILE A 237 -6.16 -8.23 13.26
N ALA A 238 -5.92 -9.35 13.94
CA ALA A 238 -4.58 -9.88 14.11
C ALA A 238 -3.93 -10.27 12.78
N ALA A 239 -4.68 -10.97 11.91
CA ALA A 239 -4.23 -11.31 10.57
C ALA A 239 -4.00 -10.07 9.70
N LEU A 240 -4.92 -9.10 9.76
CA LEU A 240 -4.81 -7.81 9.07
C LEU A 240 -3.54 -7.04 9.50
N GLY A 241 -3.23 -7.03 10.79
CA GLY A 241 -2.03 -6.37 11.32
C GLY A 241 -0.76 -7.14 11.00
N ALA A 242 -0.70 -8.41 11.39
CA ALA A 242 0.51 -9.21 11.23
C ALA A 242 0.84 -9.48 9.77
N LEU A 243 -0.12 -9.93 8.98
CA LEU A 243 0.06 -10.25 7.56
C LEU A 243 -0.12 -9.02 6.68
N GLY A 244 -1.29 -8.34 6.77
CA GLY A 244 -1.67 -7.23 5.90
C GLY A 244 -0.83 -5.97 6.08
N THR A 245 -0.15 -5.81 7.21
CA THR A 245 0.71 -4.66 7.49
C THR A 245 2.16 -5.10 7.71
N GLY A 246 2.45 -5.87 8.74
CA GLY A 246 3.82 -6.22 9.11
C GLY A 246 4.55 -7.04 8.05
N LEU A 247 4.05 -8.23 7.74
CA LEU A 247 4.65 -9.11 6.73
C LEU A 247 4.59 -8.50 5.31
N ALA A 248 3.48 -7.86 4.97
CA ALA A 248 3.30 -7.23 3.66
C ALA A 248 4.39 -6.19 3.38
N VAL A 249 4.72 -5.35 4.35
CA VAL A 249 5.81 -4.36 4.25
C VAL A 249 7.15 -5.04 4.02
N LEU A 250 7.46 -6.13 4.73
CA LEU A 250 8.71 -6.88 4.53
C LEU A 250 8.79 -7.51 3.13
N LEU A 251 7.67 -8.05 2.63
CA LEU A 251 7.57 -8.60 1.27
C LEU A 251 7.74 -7.50 0.22
N GLN A 252 7.09 -6.35 0.42
CA GLN A 252 7.18 -5.20 -0.48
C GLN A 252 8.62 -4.69 -0.60
N TYR A 253 9.36 -4.56 0.50
CA TYR A 253 10.77 -4.16 0.45
C TYR A 253 11.62 -5.16 -0.31
N GLY A 254 11.42 -6.46 -0.08
CA GLY A 254 12.11 -7.50 -0.83
C GLY A 254 11.80 -7.42 -2.31
N LEU A 255 10.55 -7.16 -2.67
CA LEU A 255 10.11 -7.03 -4.06
C LEU A 255 10.71 -5.78 -4.72
N VAL A 256 10.66 -4.61 -4.05
CA VAL A 256 11.25 -3.36 -4.55
C VAL A 256 12.75 -3.52 -4.78
N ALA A 257 13.45 -4.20 -3.89
CA ALA A 257 14.90 -4.44 -4.02
C ALA A 257 15.25 -5.36 -5.19
N GLU A 258 14.36 -6.29 -5.57
CA GLU A 258 14.63 -7.30 -6.61
C GLU A 258 14.17 -6.85 -8.00
N VAL A 259 12.96 -6.28 -8.12
CA VAL A 259 12.36 -5.91 -9.43
C VAL A 259 12.14 -4.41 -9.60
N GLY A 260 12.54 -3.62 -8.64
CA GLY A 260 12.37 -2.17 -8.64
C GLY A 260 10.97 -1.68 -8.24
N PRO A 261 10.86 -0.38 -7.90
CA PRO A 261 9.64 0.18 -7.33
C PRO A 261 8.45 0.15 -8.30
N THR A 262 8.67 0.35 -9.59
CA THR A 262 7.59 0.39 -10.61
C THR A 262 6.90 -0.97 -10.72
N THR A 263 7.67 -2.06 -10.81
CA THR A 263 7.12 -3.43 -10.88
C THR A 263 6.46 -3.81 -9.56
N ALA A 264 7.08 -3.47 -8.43
CA ALA A 264 6.51 -3.74 -7.11
C ALA A 264 5.15 -3.04 -6.92
N GLN A 265 4.96 -1.83 -7.44
CA GLN A 265 3.69 -1.11 -7.36
C GLN A 265 2.57 -1.74 -8.19
N MET A 266 2.87 -2.59 -9.18
CA MET A 266 1.84 -3.30 -9.95
C MET A 266 0.97 -4.23 -9.08
N VAL A 267 1.44 -4.61 -7.90
CA VAL A 267 0.65 -5.32 -6.88
C VAL A 267 -0.69 -4.62 -6.62
N THR A 268 -0.69 -3.29 -6.59
CA THR A 268 -1.90 -2.50 -6.28
C THR A 268 -3.04 -2.68 -7.28
N TYR A 269 -2.73 -3.08 -8.53
CA TYR A 269 -3.76 -3.36 -9.54
C TYR A 269 -4.51 -4.67 -9.32
N PHE A 270 -3.92 -5.60 -8.58
CA PHE A 270 -4.55 -6.87 -8.23
C PHE A 270 -5.46 -6.76 -7.00
N ILE A 271 -5.24 -5.73 -6.15
CA ILE A 271 -6.02 -5.52 -4.93
C ILE A 271 -7.52 -5.50 -5.20
N PRO A 272 -8.07 -4.65 -6.10
CA PRO A 272 -9.51 -4.60 -6.32
C PRO A 272 -10.07 -5.89 -6.92
N VAL A 273 -9.30 -6.60 -7.74
CA VAL A 273 -9.71 -7.88 -8.32
C VAL A 273 -9.87 -8.93 -7.21
N ILE A 274 -8.88 -9.02 -6.32
CA ILE A 274 -8.88 -9.98 -5.21
C ILE A 274 -9.92 -9.58 -4.17
N ALA A 275 -10.03 -8.28 -3.82
CA ALA A 275 -11.02 -7.78 -2.88
C ALA A 275 -12.45 -8.06 -3.37
N THR A 276 -12.71 -7.85 -4.67
CA THR A 276 -14.00 -8.18 -5.30
C THR A 276 -14.27 -9.69 -5.22
N ALA A 277 -13.32 -10.52 -5.63
CA ALA A 277 -13.47 -11.97 -5.57
C ALA A 277 -13.71 -12.46 -4.13
N ALA A 278 -12.97 -11.94 -3.16
CA ALA A 278 -13.12 -12.30 -1.75
C ALA A 278 -14.46 -11.80 -1.15
N GLY A 279 -14.85 -10.56 -1.42
CA GLY A 279 -16.11 -9.98 -0.95
C GLY A 279 -17.33 -10.76 -1.45
N VAL A 280 -17.34 -11.11 -2.74
CA VAL A 280 -18.42 -11.92 -3.34
C VAL A 280 -18.42 -13.35 -2.81
N ALA A 281 -17.25 -14.01 -2.84
CA ALA A 281 -17.17 -15.46 -2.54
C ALA A 281 -17.33 -15.76 -1.04
N LEU A 282 -16.85 -14.87 -0.16
CA LEU A 282 -16.77 -15.13 1.28
C LEU A 282 -17.79 -14.32 2.11
N LEU A 283 -18.12 -13.11 1.66
CA LEU A 283 -19.11 -12.25 2.35
C LEU A 283 -20.48 -12.21 1.66
N GLY A 284 -20.63 -12.83 0.48
CA GLY A 284 -21.87 -12.80 -0.28
C GLY A 284 -22.24 -11.38 -0.79
N GLU A 285 -21.23 -10.52 -1.00
CA GLU A 285 -21.48 -9.15 -1.48
C GLU A 285 -22.11 -9.17 -2.88
N ALA A 286 -23.20 -8.43 -3.05
CA ALA A 286 -23.85 -8.31 -4.35
C ALA A 286 -23.03 -7.41 -5.29
N LEU A 287 -22.85 -7.86 -6.53
CA LEU A 287 -22.17 -7.09 -7.56
C LEU A 287 -23.19 -6.54 -8.56
N ALA A 288 -23.27 -5.20 -8.66
CA ALA A 288 -23.85 -4.58 -9.84
C ALA A 288 -22.90 -4.79 -11.03
N TRP A 289 -23.46 -4.94 -12.25
CA TRP A 289 -22.64 -5.09 -13.47
C TRP A 289 -21.64 -3.92 -13.70
N SER A 290 -22.00 -2.74 -13.22
CA SER A 290 -21.17 -1.53 -13.28
C SER A 290 -19.88 -1.64 -12.46
N THR A 291 -19.89 -2.42 -11.38
CA THR A 291 -18.74 -2.57 -10.48
C THR A 291 -17.54 -3.22 -11.18
N PRO A 292 -17.62 -4.43 -11.78
CA PRO A 292 -16.49 -5.03 -12.48
C PRO A 292 -16.09 -4.25 -13.73
N VAL A 293 -17.02 -3.70 -14.47
CA VAL A 293 -16.72 -2.87 -15.67
C VAL A 293 -15.97 -1.61 -15.27
N GLY A 294 -16.47 -0.88 -14.29
CA GLY A 294 -15.81 0.32 -13.80
C GLY A 294 -14.45 0.03 -13.15
N ALA A 295 -14.30 -1.09 -12.44
CA ALA A 295 -13.01 -1.53 -11.90
C ALA A 295 -11.95 -1.74 -13.01
N VAL A 296 -12.31 -2.40 -14.10
CA VAL A 296 -11.40 -2.56 -15.27
C VAL A 296 -11.00 -1.21 -15.85
N ILE A 297 -11.95 -0.27 -15.98
CA ILE A 297 -11.68 1.08 -16.49
C ILE A 297 -10.74 1.85 -15.51
N VAL A 298 -10.99 1.80 -14.19
CA VAL A 298 -10.12 2.40 -13.16
C VAL A 298 -8.70 1.86 -13.27
N LEU A 299 -8.56 0.53 -13.33
CA LEU A 299 -7.25 -0.14 -13.41
C LEU A 299 -6.50 0.24 -14.70
N THR A 300 -7.21 0.29 -15.83
CA THR A 300 -6.63 0.71 -17.11
C THR A 300 -6.17 2.17 -17.05
N GLY A 301 -7.00 3.07 -16.53
CA GLY A 301 -6.66 4.47 -16.30
C GLY A 301 -5.44 4.63 -15.40
N ALA A 302 -5.41 3.94 -14.26
CA ALA A 302 -4.30 3.96 -13.32
C ALA A 302 -3.00 3.42 -13.96
N ALA A 303 -3.05 2.36 -14.74
CA ALA A 303 -1.90 1.84 -15.48
C ALA A 303 -1.34 2.86 -16.49
N LEU A 304 -2.23 3.54 -17.24
CA LEU A 304 -1.83 4.58 -18.20
C LEU A 304 -1.18 5.80 -17.51
N THR A 305 -1.62 6.17 -16.29
CA THR A 305 -0.99 7.28 -15.54
C THR A 305 0.46 6.98 -15.14
N GLN A 306 0.83 5.70 -15.04
CA GLN A 306 2.19 5.26 -14.71
C GLN A 306 3.05 4.95 -15.94
N ALA A 307 2.50 5.07 -17.17
CA ALA A 307 3.25 4.82 -18.40
C ALA A 307 4.50 5.71 -18.48
N ARG A 308 5.66 5.10 -18.75
CA ARG A 308 6.93 5.83 -18.92
C ARG A 308 6.90 6.58 -20.25
N PRO A 309 7.40 7.83 -20.31
CA PRO A 309 7.65 8.50 -21.57
C PRO A 309 8.59 7.64 -22.42
N LYS A 310 8.27 7.39 -23.70
CA LYS A 310 9.23 6.78 -24.62
C LYS A 310 10.48 7.69 -24.70
N PRO A 311 11.70 7.13 -24.60
CA PRO A 311 12.90 7.93 -24.79
C PRO A 311 12.82 8.63 -26.15
N ARG A 312 12.97 9.95 -26.14
CA ARG A 312 13.03 10.75 -27.37
C ARG A 312 14.27 10.30 -28.11
N LYS A 313 14.11 9.68 -29.31
CA LYS A 313 15.23 9.42 -30.18
C LYS A 313 15.91 10.77 -30.44
N VAL A 314 17.10 10.98 -29.88
CA VAL A 314 17.95 12.10 -30.27
C VAL A 314 18.31 11.81 -31.70
N ALA A 315 17.82 12.62 -32.65
CA ALA A 315 18.27 12.57 -34.03
C ALA A 315 19.77 12.87 -34.00
N GLN A 316 20.57 11.89 -34.34
CA GLN A 316 21.98 12.10 -34.62
C GLN A 316 22.02 12.90 -35.93
N SER A 317 22.30 14.18 -35.81
CA SER A 317 22.66 15.08 -36.92
C SER A 317 24.13 15.01 -37.20
#